data_a7063894f9a3cd4c39b73b8a38efe366
#
_entry.id   a7063894f9a3cd4c39b73b8a38efe366
#
_cell.length_a   1.000
_cell.length_b   1.000
_cell.length_c   1.000
_cell.angle_alpha   90.00
_cell.angle_beta   90.00
_cell.angle_gamma   90.00
#
_symmetry.space_group_name_H-M   'P 1'
#
loop_
_entity.id
_entity.type
_entity.pdbx_description
1 polymer ?
#
loop_
_entity_poly.entity_id
_entity_poly.type
_entity_poly.pdbx_seq_one_letter_code
_entity_poly.pdbx_strand_id
1 'polypeptide(L)'
;FIYCFFLFSVSWLEEVSFLSGKACIFPTRRKSTKKYGNRGRLCGKTLRKTFSYEYESSAFDLHYLCFPKNFERDMLTFISCAKTMTARISVGVPEITVPHFQAEAVQNALDMGQFSAADLERLLRINSKIAAENYLRYQDFFSEANSAMPAICAYTGAVFKRIVPKDFSEDDFRYAQEHMRITSFLYGLLRPLDGIKPYRLEGDVRLPERGGVTMFDYWKPLLTDYFIANIKRQGGILVNLASGEMRDLFNWKRVEEEVRVITPEFQVWKDGQLKTIVIYAKMCRGEMLRYIIKNRIENPEDLKAFTWEGFAYDEGRSTDEHLQFTLV
;
A
#
# COMPACT_ATOMS: atom_id res chain seq x y z
N PHE A 1 -0.34 37.07 33.49
CA PHE A 1 -0.41 38.35 32.73
C PHE A 1 -0.40 38.11 31.28
N ILE A 2 -1.57 38.38 30.67
CA ILE A 2 -1.89 38.75 29.28
C ILE A 2 -1.65 37.71 28.17
N TYR A 3 -2.77 37.18 27.74
CA TYR A 3 -3.13 36.50 26.49
C TYR A 3 -2.79 37.36 25.26
N CYS A 4 -2.37 36.72 24.18
CA CYS A 4 -2.69 37.13 22.82
C CYS A 4 -3.04 35.93 21.96
N PHE A 5 -4.34 35.81 21.67
CA PHE A 5 -4.92 34.95 20.63
C PHE A 5 -4.64 35.56 19.26
N PHE A 6 -4.18 34.77 18.31
CA PHE A 6 -4.34 35.07 16.89
C PHE A 6 -5.10 33.91 16.23
N LEU A 7 -6.39 34.16 16.01
CA LEU A 7 -7.25 33.44 15.10
C LEU A 7 -6.90 33.89 13.67
N PHE A 8 -6.51 32.97 12.81
CA PHE A 8 -6.65 33.14 11.38
C PHE A 8 -7.55 32.04 10.84
N SER A 9 -8.81 32.42 10.67
CA SER A 9 -9.75 31.68 9.82
C SER A 9 -9.48 32.08 8.39
N VAL A 10 -9.17 31.12 7.52
CA VAL A 10 -9.32 31.27 6.07
C VAL A 10 -10.11 30.11 5.58
N SER A 11 -11.41 30.35 5.45
CA SER A 11 -12.34 29.52 4.69
C SER A 11 -12.10 29.77 3.19
N TRP A 12 -11.72 28.73 2.46
CA TRP A 12 -11.96 28.62 1.03
C TRP A 12 -12.50 27.23 0.74
N LEU A 13 -13.84 27.17 0.66
CA LEU A 13 -14.58 26.11 0.00
C LEU A 13 -14.65 26.52 -1.48
N GLU A 14 -13.97 25.79 -2.35
CA GLU A 14 -14.33 25.75 -3.77
C GLU A 14 -14.85 24.34 -4.07
N GLU A 15 -16.16 24.31 -4.36
CA GLU A 15 -16.83 23.15 -4.93
C GLU A 15 -16.25 22.86 -6.32
N VAL A 16 -15.63 21.69 -6.48
CA VAL A 16 -15.28 21.16 -7.79
C VAL A 16 -16.39 20.19 -8.21
N SER A 17 -17.27 20.66 -9.07
CA SER A 17 -18.23 19.79 -9.74
C SER A 17 -17.53 19.01 -10.86
N PHE A 18 -17.55 17.70 -10.76
CA PHE A 18 -17.12 16.80 -11.83
C PHE A 18 -18.16 16.73 -12.93
N LEU A 19 -17.81 17.20 -14.11
CA LEU A 19 -18.46 16.82 -15.35
C LEU A 19 -17.40 16.44 -16.38
N SER A 20 -17.47 15.14 -16.75
CA SER A 20 -16.88 14.53 -17.95
C SER A 20 -15.38 14.81 -18.25
N GLY A 21 -14.51 13.95 -17.79
CA GLY A 21 -13.35 13.45 -18.54
C GLY A 21 -12.34 14.45 -19.13
N LYS A 22 -12.01 15.58 -18.47
CA LYS A 22 -10.94 16.47 -18.93
C LYS A 22 -10.09 16.94 -17.74
N ALA A 23 -8.78 16.76 -17.87
CA ALA A 23 -7.78 17.14 -16.86
C ALA A 23 -7.75 18.67 -16.65
N CYS A 24 -7.69 19.10 -15.38
CA CYS A 24 -7.52 20.50 -15.00
C CYS A 24 -6.06 20.90 -15.08
N ILE A 25 -5.75 21.97 -15.80
CA ILE A 25 -4.44 22.64 -15.88
C ILE A 25 -4.46 23.81 -14.90
N PHE A 26 -3.49 23.88 -13.98
CA PHE A 26 -3.27 25.06 -13.13
C PHE A 26 -2.34 26.06 -13.83
N PRO A 27 -2.68 27.36 -13.88
CA PRO A 27 -1.79 28.37 -14.43
C PRO A 27 -0.77 28.84 -13.37
N THR A 28 0.50 28.79 -13.73
CA THR A 28 1.60 29.37 -12.95
C THR A 28 1.54 30.91 -12.98
N ARG A 29 1.46 31.52 -11.81
CA ARG A 29 1.43 32.98 -11.62
C ARG A 29 2.82 33.58 -11.80
N ARG A 30 3.05 34.34 -12.89
CA ARG A 30 4.22 35.25 -13.00
C ARG A 30 3.95 36.55 -12.22
N LYS A 31 4.87 36.90 -11.35
CA LYS A 31 4.91 38.21 -10.67
C LYS A 31 5.30 39.30 -11.66
N SER A 32 4.45 40.31 -11.86
CA SER A 32 4.82 41.55 -12.51
C SER A 32 4.86 42.67 -11.47
N THR A 33 6.03 43.26 -11.33
CA THR A 33 6.23 44.47 -10.54
C THR A 33 5.79 45.68 -11.33
N LYS A 34 4.83 46.48 -10.83
CA LYS A 34 4.55 47.82 -11.33
C LYS A 34 4.86 48.89 -10.27
N LYS A 35 5.71 49.81 -10.66
CA LYS A 35 6.04 51.04 -9.92
C LYS A 35 4.83 51.97 -9.86
N TYR A 36 4.56 52.54 -8.69
CA TYR A 36 3.63 53.63 -8.50
C TYR A 36 4.33 54.97 -8.74
N GLY A 37 3.74 55.81 -9.60
CA GLY A 37 4.00 57.22 -9.73
C GLY A 37 2.76 58.02 -9.31
N ASN A 38 2.98 58.94 -8.38
CA ASN A 38 2.00 59.86 -7.81
C ASN A 38 1.73 61.06 -8.74
N ARG A 39 0.48 61.46 -8.93
CA ARG A 39 -0.02 62.85 -8.77
C ARG A 39 -1.43 63.08 -9.39
N GLY A 40 -2.24 63.87 -8.68
CA GLY A 40 -3.24 64.74 -9.28
C GLY A 40 -4.71 64.52 -8.85
N ARG A 41 -5.19 65.45 -7.99
CA ARG A 41 -6.60 65.70 -7.64
C ARG A 41 -7.43 66.08 -8.88
N LEU A 42 -8.70 65.74 -8.93
CA LEU A 42 -9.87 66.63 -8.98
C LEU A 42 -11.18 65.92 -9.38
N CYS A 43 -12.20 66.18 -8.56
CA CYS A 43 -13.61 66.46 -8.85
C CYS A 43 -14.41 65.54 -9.83
N GLY A 44 -15.37 64.91 -9.24
CA GLY A 44 -16.74 64.57 -9.62
C GLY A 44 -17.13 64.47 -11.09
N LYS A 45 -17.53 63.28 -11.47
CA LYS A 45 -18.75 62.94 -12.26
C LYS A 45 -18.81 61.45 -12.55
N THR A 46 -19.94 60.86 -12.23
CA THR A 46 -20.29 59.48 -12.50
C THR A 46 -20.28 59.24 -14.00
N LEU A 47 -19.42 58.36 -14.48
CA LEU A 47 -19.46 57.79 -15.80
C LEU A 47 -19.30 56.25 -15.68
N ARG A 48 -20.42 55.55 -15.89
CA ARG A 48 -20.37 54.13 -16.15
C ARG A 48 -19.67 53.91 -17.49
N LYS A 49 -18.45 53.32 -17.43
CA LYS A 49 -17.81 52.74 -18.62
C LYS A 49 -17.97 51.26 -18.56
N THR A 50 -18.81 50.74 -19.46
CA THR A 50 -18.81 49.33 -19.85
C THR A 50 -17.53 49.06 -20.62
N PHE A 51 -16.68 48.21 -20.05
CA PHE A 51 -15.53 47.68 -20.77
C PHE A 51 -15.95 46.39 -21.46
N SER A 52 -16.05 46.43 -22.78
CA SER A 52 -16.08 45.25 -23.64
C SER A 52 -14.63 44.77 -23.81
N TYR A 53 -14.33 43.57 -23.32
CA TYR A 53 -13.10 42.89 -23.67
C TYR A 53 -13.29 42.14 -24.99
N GLU A 54 -12.66 42.63 -26.03
CA GLU A 54 -12.43 41.84 -27.23
C GLU A 54 -11.39 40.78 -26.91
N TYR A 55 -11.77 39.50 -27.03
CA TYR A 55 -10.91 38.35 -26.87
C TYR A 55 -10.29 38.09 -28.26
N GLU A 56 -9.03 38.50 -28.44
CA GLU A 56 -8.24 38.02 -29.55
C GLU A 56 -7.91 36.52 -29.30
N SER A 57 -8.49 35.65 -30.11
CA SER A 57 -8.18 34.23 -30.15
C SER A 57 -6.82 34.03 -30.80
N SER A 58 -5.74 34.12 -30.01
CA SER A 58 -4.48 33.54 -30.41
C SER A 58 -4.60 32.01 -30.27
N ALA A 59 -4.45 31.31 -31.38
CA ALA A 59 -4.38 29.85 -31.43
C ALA A 59 -3.27 29.39 -30.52
N PHE A 60 -3.62 28.88 -29.37
CA PHE A 60 -2.69 28.06 -28.55
C PHE A 60 -2.61 26.72 -29.23
N ASP A 61 -1.48 26.44 -29.87
CA ASP A 61 -1.08 25.08 -30.20
C ASP A 61 -1.17 24.23 -28.93
N LEU A 62 -2.21 23.42 -28.85
CA LEU A 62 -2.29 22.32 -27.91
C LEU A 62 -1.23 21.30 -28.36
N HIS A 63 -0.01 21.46 -27.88
CA HIS A 63 0.89 20.32 -27.83
C HIS A 63 0.17 19.27 -26.99
N TYR A 64 -0.42 18.30 -27.63
CA TYR A 64 -0.82 17.04 -27.03
C TYR A 64 0.40 16.54 -26.24
N LEU A 65 0.36 16.68 -24.92
CA LEU A 65 1.16 15.88 -24.03
C LEU A 65 0.71 14.44 -24.32
N CYS A 66 1.44 13.82 -25.21
CA CYS A 66 1.37 12.39 -25.44
C CYS A 66 1.85 11.78 -24.13
N PHE A 67 0.93 11.45 -23.21
CA PHE A 67 1.23 10.52 -22.15
C PHE A 67 1.73 9.26 -22.86
N PRO A 68 2.92 8.76 -22.52
CA PRO A 68 3.39 7.54 -23.15
C PRO A 68 2.32 6.47 -22.92
N LYS A 69 1.93 5.76 -23.98
CA LYS A 69 0.96 4.65 -23.99
C LYS A 69 1.40 3.43 -23.16
N ASN A 70 2.36 3.60 -22.24
CA ASN A 70 2.90 2.54 -21.39
C ASN A 70 2.18 2.37 -20.05
N PHE A 71 1.05 3.07 -19.83
CA PHE A 71 0.28 2.96 -18.59
C PHE A 71 -0.46 1.63 -18.41
N GLU A 72 -0.49 0.76 -19.42
CA GLU A 72 -1.20 -0.52 -19.39
C GLU A 72 -0.32 -1.71 -18.91
N ARG A 73 0.91 -1.47 -18.46
CA ARG A 73 1.87 -2.54 -18.14
C ARG A 73 2.35 -2.61 -16.70
N ASP A 74 2.14 -1.57 -15.92
CA ASP A 74 2.50 -1.58 -14.49
C ASP A 74 1.56 -2.45 -13.67
N MET A 75 2.11 -3.18 -12.71
CA MET A 75 1.34 -4.05 -11.84
C MET A 75 1.71 -3.88 -10.37
N LEU A 76 0.73 -4.01 -9.50
CA LEU A 76 0.91 -4.05 -8.06
C LEU A 76 0.96 -5.50 -7.58
N THR A 77 1.97 -5.85 -6.80
CA THR A 77 2.08 -7.17 -6.17
C THR A 77 1.60 -7.11 -4.72
N PHE A 78 0.90 -8.14 -4.29
CA PHE A 78 0.26 -8.21 -2.98
C PHE A 78 0.63 -9.51 -2.26
N ILE A 79 1.11 -9.42 -1.00
CA ILE A 79 1.50 -10.58 -0.20
C ILE A 79 0.93 -10.54 1.23
N SER A 80 0.84 -11.72 1.85
CA SER A 80 0.48 -11.86 3.26
C SER A 80 1.62 -11.41 4.18
N CYS A 81 1.28 -10.85 5.35
CA CYS A 81 2.19 -10.71 6.46
C CYS A 81 2.70 -12.07 6.98
N ALA A 82 3.64 -12.04 7.91
CA ALA A 82 4.08 -13.23 8.62
C ALA A 82 3.77 -13.16 10.12
N LYS A 83 3.50 -14.33 10.70
CA LYS A 83 3.26 -14.47 12.15
C LYS A 83 4.55 -14.27 12.98
N THR A 84 5.71 -14.34 12.35
CA THR A 84 7.02 -14.17 12.98
C THR A 84 7.72 -12.93 12.48
N MET A 85 8.34 -12.21 13.40
CA MET A 85 9.08 -10.98 13.12
C MET A 85 10.43 -11.00 13.86
N THR A 86 11.41 -10.30 13.29
CA THR A 86 12.68 -10.05 13.98
C THR A 86 12.54 -8.88 14.96
N ALA A 87 13.40 -8.86 15.98
CA ALA A 87 13.49 -7.70 16.88
C ALA A 87 14.54 -6.67 16.40
N ARG A 88 15.38 -7.03 15.45
CA ARG A 88 16.46 -6.17 14.91
C ARG A 88 16.71 -6.49 13.45
N ILE A 89 17.10 -5.48 12.69
CA ILE A 89 17.56 -5.63 11.31
C ILE A 89 19.02 -5.21 11.19
N SER A 90 19.72 -5.80 10.23
CA SER A 90 21.10 -5.44 9.86
C SER A 90 21.19 -4.96 8.42
N VAL A 91 20.06 -4.71 7.79
CA VAL A 91 19.96 -4.30 6.38
C VAL A 91 19.87 -2.77 6.32
N GLY A 92 20.76 -2.14 5.55
CA GLY A 92 20.62 -0.73 5.20
C GLY A 92 19.48 -0.54 4.23
N VAL A 93 18.63 0.44 4.47
CA VAL A 93 17.52 0.82 3.59
C VAL A 93 17.62 2.30 3.25
N PRO A 94 17.09 2.76 2.09
CA PRO A 94 17.20 4.15 1.68
C PRO A 94 16.46 5.11 2.62
N GLU A 95 15.33 4.66 3.16
CA GLU A 95 14.48 5.43 4.08
C GLU A 95 13.56 4.51 4.88
N ILE A 96 12.93 5.06 5.91
CA ILE A 96 11.81 4.42 6.62
C ILE A 96 10.62 5.37 6.50
N THR A 97 9.52 4.88 5.93
CA THR A 97 8.30 5.66 5.72
C THR A 97 7.27 5.40 6.81
N VAL A 98 6.32 6.31 6.97
CA VAL A 98 5.22 6.14 7.93
C VAL A 98 4.10 5.33 7.29
N PRO A 99 3.57 4.28 7.96
CA PRO A 99 2.40 3.53 7.49
C PRO A 99 1.19 4.44 7.28
N HIS A 100 0.42 4.18 6.22
CA HIS A 100 -0.78 4.98 5.93
C HIS A 100 -1.81 4.94 7.07
N PHE A 101 -2.00 3.78 7.68
CA PHE A 101 -2.93 3.55 8.79
C PHE A 101 -2.20 3.55 10.16
N GLN A 102 -1.25 4.46 10.34
CA GLN A 102 -0.48 4.55 11.58
C GLN A 102 -1.35 4.87 12.80
N ALA A 103 -2.36 5.71 12.63
CA ALA A 103 -3.27 6.08 13.72
C ALA A 103 -4.08 4.86 14.22
N GLU A 104 -4.62 4.07 13.29
CA GLU A 104 -5.34 2.83 13.57
C GLU A 104 -4.42 1.79 14.22
N ALA A 105 -3.17 1.69 13.74
CA ALA A 105 -2.17 0.78 14.30
C ALA A 105 -1.82 1.14 15.75
N VAL A 106 -1.68 2.41 16.07
CA VAL A 106 -1.47 2.90 17.43
C VAL A 106 -2.63 2.49 18.33
N GLN A 107 -3.86 2.71 17.90
CA GLN A 107 -5.04 2.34 18.68
C GLN A 107 -5.15 0.82 18.87
N ASN A 108 -4.94 0.03 17.79
CA ASN A 108 -4.94 -1.43 17.90
C ASN A 108 -3.83 -1.94 18.85
N ALA A 109 -2.67 -1.30 18.87
CA ALA A 109 -1.58 -1.64 19.78
C ALA A 109 -1.92 -1.29 21.24
N LEU A 110 -2.58 -0.14 21.50
CA LEU A 110 -3.09 0.24 22.82
C LEU A 110 -4.12 -0.77 23.33
N ASP A 111 -5.05 -1.17 22.47
CA ASP A 111 -6.08 -2.16 22.81
C ASP A 111 -5.44 -3.52 23.16
N MET A 112 -4.49 -3.98 22.33
CA MET A 112 -3.74 -5.22 22.58
C MET A 112 -2.86 -5.15 23.84
N GLY A 113 -2.36 -3.98 24.19
CA GLY A 113 -1.54 -3.73 25.38
C GLY A 113 -2.29 -3.85 26.70
N GLN A 114 -3.63 -3.87 26.67
CA GLN A 114 -4.47 -4.05 27.86
C GLN A 114 -4.60 -5.51 28.28
N PHE A 115 -4.34 -6.45 27.38
CA PHE A 115 -4.47 -7.87 27.68
C PHE A 115 -3.29 -8.40 28.48
N SER A 116 -3.54 -9.24 29.48
CA SER A 116 -2.51 -10.01 30.17
C SER A 116 -1.90 -11.07 29.24
N ALA A 117 -0.75 -11.62 29.61
CA ALA A 117 -0.16 -12.74 28.85
C ALA A 117 -1.11 -13.95 28.75
N ALA A 118 -1.87 -14.24 29.80
CA ALA A 118 -2.86 -15.32 29.81
C ALA A 118 -4.07 -15.01 28.87
N ASP A 119 -4.47 -13.75 28.76
CA ASP A 119 -5.50 -13.33 27.80
C ASP A 119 -5.00 -13.45 26.37
N LEU A 120 -3.76 -13.02 26.09
CA LEU A 120 -3.13 -13.16 24.77
C LEU A 120 -2.96 -14.63 24.35
N GLU A 121 -2.64 -15.53 25.29
CA GLU A 121 -2.59 -16.97 25.03
C GLU A 121 -3.92 -17.48 24.47
N ARG A 122 -5.02 -17.12 25.13
CA ARG A 122 -6.38 -17.51 24.71
C ARG A 122 -6.81 -16.82 23.42
N LEU A 123 -6.64 -15.51 23.35
CA LEU A 123 -7.09 -14.67 22.25
C LEU A 123 -6.41 -15.04 20.92
N LEU A 124 -5.09 -15.25 20.96
CA LEU A 124 -4.28 -15.56 19.80
C LEU A 124 -4.10 -17.07 19.56
N ARG A 125 -4.63 -17.93 20.45
CA ARG A 125 -4.48 -19.40 20.41
C ARG A 125 -3.04 -19.85 20.25
N ILE A 126 -2.16 -19.30 21.10
CA ILE A 126 -0.73 -19.53 21.11
C ILE A 126 -0.31 -20.13 22.44
N ASN A 127 0.91 -20.66 22.53
CA ASN A 127 1.43 -21.17 23.80
C ASN A 127 1.88 -20.01 24.72
N SER A 128 2.02 -20.31 26.02
CA SER A 128 2.35 -19.34 27.07
C SER A 128 3.68 -18.60 26.81
N LYS A 129 4.69 -19.27 26.23
CA LYS A 129 5.97 -18.65 25.89
C LYS A 129 5.80 -17.54 24.83
N ILE A 130 5.07 -17.84 23.77
CA ILE A 130 4.79 -16.86 22.70
C ILE A 130 3.87 -15.76 23.23
N ALA A 131 2.92 -16.07 24.12
CA ALA A 131 2.03 -15.11 24.74
C ALA A 131 2.83 -14.11 25.61
N ALA A 132 3.74 -14.61 26.46
CA ALA A 132 4.60 -13.76 27.28
C ALA A 132 5.49 -12.84 26.43
N GLU A 133 6.08 -13.36 25.33
CA GLU A 133 6.86 -12.57 24.39
C GLU A 133 6.01 -11.42 23.77
N ASN A 134 4.80 -11.73 23.33
CA ASN A 134 3.94 -10.71 22.72
C ASN A 134 3.35 -9.73 23.74
N TYR A 135 3.10 -10.15 24.98
CA TYR A 135 2.78 -9.26 26.08
C TYR A 135 3.87 -8.19 26.25
N LEU A 136 5.14 -8.60 26.32
CA LEU A 136 6.26 -7.66 26.44
C LEU A 136 6.38 -6.75 25.22
N ARG A 137 6.15 -7.26 24.01
CA ARG A 137 6.14 -6.44 22.79
C ARG A 137 5.10 -5.32 22.82
N TYR A 138 3.89 -5.60 23.35
CA TYR A 138 2.84 -4.58 23.48
C TYR A 138 3.11 -3.60 24.61
N GLN A 139 3.66 -4.04 25.75
CA GLN A 139 4.07 -3.15 26.84
C GLN A 139 5.18 -2.19 26.37
N ASP A 140 6.10 -2.65 25.55
CA ASP A 140 7.25 -1.90 25.06
C ASP A 140 6.97 -1.17 23.72
N PHE A 141 5.73 -1.27 23.23
CA PHE A 141 5.39 -0.81 21.87
C PHE A 141 5.64 0.69 21.69
N PHE A 142 5.38 1.50 22.72
CA PHE A 142 5.55 2.95 22.69
C PHE A 142 6.89 3.43 23.25
N SER A 143 7.76 2.52 23.70
CA SER A 143 9.10 2.87 24.16
C SER A 143 9.93 3.46 23.05
N GLU A 144 10.73 4.49 23.35
CA GLU A 144 11.70 5.08 22.43
C GLU A 144 12.80 4.09 22.02
N ALA A 145 13.13 3.15 22.88
CA ALA A 145 14.11 2.10 22.58
C ALA A 145 13.61 1.09 21.54
N ASN A 146 12.29 0.99 21.33
CA ASN A 146 11.66 0.12 20.35
C ASN A 146 11.53 0.85 19.00
N SER A 147 12.60 0.87 18.23
CA SER A 147 12.66 1.52 16.93
C SER A 147 11.84 0.77 15.87
N ALA A 148 11.16 1.51 15.00
CA ALA A 148 10.47 0.93 13.86
C ALA A 148 11.46 0.38 12.82
N MET A 149 11.07 -0.71 12.15
CA MET A 149 11.85 -1.38 11.11
C MET A 149 11.05 -1.45 9.81
N PRO A 150 11.67 -1.36 8.62
CA PRO A 150 10.97 -1.55 7.36
C PRO A 150 10.22 -2.87 7.33
N ALA A 151 8.95 -2.85 6.93
CA ALA A 151 8.07 -4.02 6.96
C ALA A 151 8.66 -5.23 6.21
N ILE A 152 9.26 -5.02 5.04
CA ILE A 152 9.88 -6.07 4.23
C ILE A 152 11.05 -6.76 4.97
N CYS A 153 11.73 -6.06 5.88
CA CYS A 153 12.85 -6.58 6.68
C CYS A 153 12.38 -7.11 8.04
N ALA A 154 11.26 -6.63 8.55
CA ALA A 154 10.75 -6.98 9.88
C ALA A 154 10.11 -8.36 9.93
N TYR A 155 9.38 -8.77 8.90
CA TYR A 155 8.76 -10.09 8.80
C TYR A 155 9.78 -11.18 8.45
N THR A 156 9.68 -12.38 9.08
CA THR A 156 10.66 -13.48 8.94
C THR A 156 10.05 -14.82 8.53
N GLY A 157 8.80 -14.86 8.10
CA GLY A 157 8.14 -16.08 7.65
C GLY A 157 8.75 -16.66 6.36
N ALA A 158 8.29 -17.85 5.96
CA ALA A 158 8.81 -18.59 4.80
C ALA A 158 8.84 -17.77 3.50
N VAL A 159 7.83 -16.92 3.26
CA VAL A 159 7.77 -15.98 2.13
C VAL A 159 8.94 -14.99 2.22
N PHE A 160 9.08 -14.29 3.36
CA PHE A 160 10.08 -13.22 3.52
C PHE A 160 11.53 -13.73 3.51
N LYS A 161 11.77 -14.97 3.96
CA LYS A 161 13.09 -15.61 3.83
C LYS A 161 13.52 -15.81 2.38
N ARG A 162 12.58 -15.85 1.44
CA ARG A 162 12.84 -16.02 0.00
C ARG A 162 12.92 -14.70 -0.75
N ILE A 163 12.36 -13.63 -0.22
CA ILE A 163 12.53 -12.27 -0.78
C ILE A 163 13.98 -11.81 -0.65
N VAL A 164 14.66 -12.17 0.45
CA VAL A 164 16.08 -11.87 0.72
C VAL A 164 16.41 -10.37 0.62
N PRO A 165 15.79 -9.48 1.41
CA PRO A 165 16.02 -8.04 1.30
C PRO A 165 17.48 -7.61 1.57
N LYS A 166 18.29 -8.47 2.18
CA LYS A 166 19.71 -8.18 2.48
C LYS A 166 20.59 -7.96 1.26
N ASP A 167 20.15 -8.41 0.08
CA ASP A 167 20.89 -8.24 -1.19
C ASP A 167 20.21 -7.27 -2.15
N PHE A 168 19.19 -6.53 -1.65
CA PHE A 168 18.55 -5.49 -2.45
C PHE A 168 19.45 -4.26 -2.53
N SER A 169 19.54 -3.70 -3.75
CA SER A 169 20.06 -2.37 -3.97
C SER A 169 19.06 -1.31 -3.51
N GLU A 170 19.48 -0.06 -3.44
CA GLU A 170 18.57 1.07 -3.18
C GLU A 170 17.43 1.13 -4.21
N ASP A 171 17.73 0.90 -5.49
CA ASP A 171 16.74 0.87 -6.56
C ASP A 171 15.76 -0.31 -6.42
N ASP A 172 16.18 -1.48 -5.89
CA ASP A 172 15.29 -2.59 -5.59
C ASP A 172 14.29 -2.21 -4.50
N PHE A 173 14.75 -1.52 -3.45
CA PHE A 173 13.87 -1.03 -2.39
C PHE A 173 12.88 0.02 -2.91
N ARG A 174 13.32 0.95 -3.76
CA ARG A 174 12.46 1.98 -4.36
C ARG A 174 11.40 1.35 -5.26
N TYR A 175 11.80 0.43 -6.12
CA TYR A 175 10.85 -0.32 -6.95
C TYR A 175 9.85 -1.10 -6.10
N ALA A 176 10.31 -1.85 -5.10
CA ALA A 176 9.43 -2.59 -4.21
C ALA A 176 8.44 -1.65 -3.49
N GLN A 177 8.88 -0.47 -3.03
CA GLN A 177 8.04 0.52 -2.33
C GLN A 177 6.83 0.95 -3.17
N GLU A 178 6.99 1.05 -4.46
CA GLU A 178 5.94 1.44 -5.39
C GLU A 178 5.06 0.25 -5.79
N HIS A 179 5.65 -0.91 -6.08
CA HIS A 179 5.00 -2.04 -6.74
C HIS A 179 4.58 -3.19 -5.82
N MET A 180 4.75 -3.05 -4.51
CA MET A 180 4.42 -4.11 -3.56
C MET A 180 3.58 -3.60 -2.39
N ARG A 181 2.64 -4.44 -1.92
CA ARG A 181 1.89 -4.23 -0.68
C ARG A 181 1.92 -5.49 0.19
N ILE A 182 1.97 -5.27 1.49
CA ILE A 182 2.00 -6.32 2.52
C ILE A 182 0.79 -6.13 3.43
N THR A 183 0.00 -7.18 3.65
CA THR A 183 -1.10 -7.10 4.64
C THR A 183 -0.57 -7.02 6.06
N SER A 184 -1.36 -6.47 6.95
CA SER A 184 -1.07 -6.46 8.39
C SER A 184 -2.35 -6.33 9.18
N PHE A 185 -2.57 -7.20 10.18
CA PHE A 185 -3.73 -7.07 11.05
C PHE A 185 -3.59 -5.91 12.05
N LEU A 186 -2.37 -5.44 12.32
CA LEU A 186 -2.13 -4.27 13.17
C LEU A 186 -2.16 -2.96 12.38
N TYR A 187 -1.52 -2.95 11.19
CA TYR A 187 -1.28 -1.75 10.38
C TYR A 187 -2.13 -1.66 9.10
N GLY A 188 -2.99 -2.63 8.83
CA GLY A 188 -3.83 -2.70 7.64
C GLY A 188 -3.05 -3.10 6.38
N LEU A 189 -2.66 -2.15 5.57
CA LEU A 189 -1.91 -2.36 4.33
C LEU A 189 -0.63 -1.53 4.34
N LEU A 190 0.50 -2.20 4.20
CA LEU A 190 1.85 -1.64 4.29
C LEU A 190 2.54 -1.60 2.94
N ARG A 191 3.39 -0.60 2.76
CA ARG A 191 4.45 -0.59 1.76
C ARG A 191 5.73 -1.21 2.36
N PRO A 192 6.67 -1.71 1.54
CA PRO A 192 7.89 -2.36 2.01
C PRO A 192 8.74 -1.59 3.02
N LEU A 193 8.88 -0.28 2.83
CA LEU A 193 9.69 0.60 3.69
C LEU A 193 8.91 1.25 4.83
N ASP A 194 7.61 0.94 4.98
CA ASP A 194 6.83 1.42 6.12
C ASP A 194 7.40 0.86 7.42
N GLY A 195 7.66 1.76 8.37
CA GLY A 195 8.24 1.45 9.66
C GLY A 195 7.23 0.77 10.59
N ILE A 196 7.49 -0.48 10.95
CA ILE A 196 6.65 -1.25 11.85
C ILE A 196 7.45 -1.78 13.05
N LYS A 197 6.76 -2.00 14.14
CA LYS A 197 7.30 -2.62 15.36
C LYS A 197 6.84 -4.07 15.46
N PRO A 198 7.58 -4.97 16.11
CA PRO A 198 7.18 -6.36 16.29
C PRO A 198 5.85 -6.48 17.04
N TYR A 199 4.97 -7.31 16.52
CA TYR A 199 3.64 -7.58 17.10
C TYR A 199 3.17 -8.99 16.72
N ARG A 200 2.05 -9.40 17.31
CA ARG A 200 1.26 -10.56 16.89
C ARG A 200 -0.21 -10.23 17.00
N LEU A 201 -0.90 -10.25 15.86
CA LEU A 201 -2.35 -10.11 15.77
C LEU A 201 -2.85 -10.98 14.62
N GLU A 202 -4.01 -11.61 14.82
CA GLU A 202 -4.64 -12.52 13.84
C GLU A 202 -5.95 -11.92 13.35
N GLY A 203 -6.41 -12.33 12.17
CA GLY A 203 -7.58 -11.75 11.51
C GLY A 203 -8.91 -12.07 12.19
N ASP A 204 -9.02 -13.19 12.89
CA ASP A 204 -10.21 -13.61 13.63
C ASP A 204 -10.31 -13.01 15.05
N VAL A 205 -9.28 -12.28 15.49
CA VAL A 205 -9.29 -11.60 16.78
C VAL A 205 -10.37 -10.52 16.80
N ARG A 206 -11.07 -10.43 17.92
CA ARG A 206 -12.09 -9.41 18.19
C ARG A 206 -11.60 -8.52 19.33
N LEU A 207 -11.44 -7.24 19.02
CA LEU A 207 -11.06 -6.24 20.02
C LEU A 207 -12.32 -5.55 20.52
N PRO A 208 -12.60 -5.54 21.84
CA PRO A 208 -13.80 -4.89 22.41
C PRO A 208 -13.93 -3.43 21.99
N GLU A 209 -12.82 -2.69 22.03
CA GLU A 209 -12.76 -1.26 21.68
C GLU A 209 -12.99 -1.00 20.17
N ARG A 210 -13.01 -2.06 19.34
CA ARG A 210 -13.34 -2.03 17.91
C ARG A 210 -14.74 -2.55 17.60
N GLY A 211 -15.66 -2.45 18.55
CA GLY A 211 -17.03 -2.93 18.39
C GLY A 211 -17.18 -4.44 18.43
N GLY A 212 -16.14 -5.18 18.85
CA GLY A 212 -16.17 -6.64 18.96
C GLY A 212 -16.28 -7.38 17.63
N VAL A 213 -16.03 -6.72 16.50
CA VAL A 213 -15.92 -7.35 15.17
C VAL A 213 -14.54 -7.97 14.98
N THR A 214 -14.41 -8.88 14.03
CA THR A 214 -13.10 -9.45 13.70
C THR A 214 -12.17 -8.38 13.09
N MET A 215 -10.85 -8.59 13.15
CA MET A 215 -9.91 -7.68 12.47
C MET A 215 -10.12 -7.70 10.94
N PHE A 216 -10.61 -8.80 10.37
CA PHE A 216 -11.04 -8.81 8.97
C PHE A 216 -12.18 -7.82 8.72
N ASP A 217 -13.24 -7.87 9.53
CA ASP A 217 -14.40 -6.99 9.36
C ASP A 217 -14.08 -5.53 9.71
N TYR A 218 -13.18 -5.30 10.67
CA TYR A 218 -12.69 -3.97 11.01
C TYR A 218 -11.94 -3.32 9.84
N TRP A 219 -11.02 -4.07 9.21
CA TRP A 219 -10.20 -3.54 8.14
C TRP A 219 -10.91 -3.44 6.79
N LYS A 220 -11.88 -4.30 6.51
CA LYS A 220 -12.55 -4.40 5.21
C LYS A 220 -13.06 -3.05 4.67
N PRO A 221 -13.84 -2.24 5.41
CA PRO A 221 -14.31 -0.95 4.92
C PRO A 221 -13.18 0.08 4.75
N LEU A 222 -12.13 0.02 5.57
CA LEU A 222 -11.02 0.97 5.52
C LEU A 222 -10.07 0.67 4.36
N LEU A 223 -9.83 -0.61 4.07
CA LEU A 223 -8.82 -1.03 3.12
C LEU A 223 -9.32 -1.12 1.67
N THR A 224 -10.61 -1.42 1.44
CA THR A 224 -11.07 -1.77 0.10
C THR A 224 -10.83 -0.65 -0.91
N ASP A 225 -11.31 0.57 -0.64
CA ASP A 225 -11.17 1.70 -1.56
C ASP A 225 -9.71 2.13 -1.71
N TYR A 226 -8.96 2.14 -0.60
CA TYR A 226 -7.54 2.45 -0.60
C TYR A 226 -6.73 1.45 -1.45
N PHE A 227 -7.02 0.15 -1.34
CA PHE A 227 -6.35 -0.89 -2.11
C PHE A 227 -6.64 -0.77 -3.60
N ILE A 228 -7.91 -0.65 -3.99
CA ILE A 228 -8.32 -0.47 -5.38
C ILE A 228 -7.64 0.78 -5.99
N ALA A 229 -7.62 1.90 -5.25
CA ALA A 229 -6.94 3.11 -5.71
C ALA A 229 -5.42 2.91 -5.90
N ASN A 230 -4.76 2.14 -5.02
CA ASN A 230 -3.34 1.79 -5.18
C ASN A 230 -3.10 0.95 -6.44
N ILE A 231 -3.94 -0.07 -6.70
CA ILE A 231 -3.82 -0.92 -7.89
C ILE A 231 -4.03 -0.10 -9.16
N LYS A 232 -5.07 0.74 -9.21
CA LYS A 232 -5.36 1.60 -10.37
C LYS A 232 -4.23 2.59 -10.66
N ARG A 233 -3.56 3.11 -9.63
CA ARG A 233 -2.40 4.00 -9.79
C ARG A 233 -1.21 3.28 -10.41
N GLN A 234 -1.09 1.98 -10.20
CA GLN A 234 -0.05 1.10 -10.75
C GLN A 234 -0.56 0.30 -11.95
N GLY A 235 -1.32 0.91 -12.85
CA GLY A 235 -1.72 0.31 -14.12
C GLY A 235 -2.97 -0.58 -14.08
N GLY A 236 -3.62 -0.76 -12.92
CA GLY A 236 -4.88 -1.50 -12.79
C GLY A 236 -4.75 -3.02 -12.75
N ILE A 237 -3.53 -3.55 -12.62
CA ILE A 237 -3.27 -5.00 -12.54
C ILE A 237 -2.75 -5.35 -11.14
N LEU A 238 -3.37 -6.35 -10.52
CA LEU A 238 -2.96 -6.91 -9.24
C LEU A 238 -2.38 -8.32 -9.43
N VAL A 239 -1.12 -8.54 -9.04
CA VAL A 239 -0.54 -9.88 -8.89
C VAL A 239 -0.73 -10.34 -7.46
N ASN A 240 -1.66 -11.28 -7.25
CA ASN A 240 -2.02 -11.79 -5.94
C ASN A 240 -1.12 -12.95 -5.52
N LEU A 241 -0.10 -12.68 -4.73
CA LEU A 241 0.77 -13.68 -4.08
C LEU A 241 0.40 -13.90 -2.60
N ALA A 242 -0.71 -13.35 -2.12
CA ALA A 242 -1.18 -13.56 -0.76
C ALA A 242 -1.90 -14.90 -0.59
N SER A 243 -2.06 -15.35 0.66
CA SER A 243 -2.93 -16.50 0.97
C SER A 243 -4.40 -16.12 0.82
N GLY A 244 -5.25 -17.13 0.54
CA GLY A 244 -6.68 -16.92 0.31
C GLY A 244 -7.38 -16.15 1.43
N GLU A 245 -6.97 -16.39 2.71
CA GLU A 245 -7.54 -15.70 3.87
C GLU A 245 -7.36 -14.16 3.84
N MET A 246 -6.34 -13.64 3.15
CA MET A 246 -6.10 -12.19 3.06
C MET A 246 -7.14 -11.48 2.20
N ARG A 247 -7.91 -12.20 1.38
CA ARG A 247 -9.03 -11.64 0.62
C ARG A 247 -10.12 -11.09 1.53
N ASP A 248 -10.28 -11.67 2.72
CA ASP A 248 -11.29 -11.25 3.69
C ASP A 248 -11.03 -9.88 4.31
N LEU A 249 -9.80 -9.34 4.16
CA LEU A 249 -9.46 -7.96 4.51
C LEU A 249 -10.10 -6.91 3.59
N PHE A 250 -10.70 -7.34 2.46
CA PHE A 250 -11.26 -6.46 1.44
C PHE A 250 -12.66 -6.93 1.04
N ASN A 251 -13.45 -6.06 0.45
CA ASN A 251 -14.55 -6.50 -0.39
C ASN A 251 -13.97 -7.04 -1.70
N TRP A 252 -13.56 -8.32 -1.67
CA TRP A 252 -12.81 -8.93 -2.76
C TRP A 252 -13.58 -8.95 -4.09
N LYS A 253 -14.90 -9.11 -4.02
CA LYS A 253 -15.76 -9.03 -5.21
C LYS A 253 -15.61 -7.68 -5.93
N ARG A 254 -15.62 -6.58 -5.17
CA ARG A 254 -15.36 -5.25 -5.76
C ARG A 254 -13.96 -5.11 -6.34
N VAL A 255 -12.96 -5.71 -5.69
CA VAL A 255 -11.58 -5.70 -6.23
C VAL A 255 -11.56 -6.37 -7.59
N GLU A 256 -12.16 -7.56 -7.74
CA GLU A 256 -12.24 -8.30 -9.02
C GLU A 256 -13.09 -7.60 -10.08
N GLU A 257 -14.11 -6.82 -9.67
CA GLU A 257 -14.94 -6.02 -10.59
C GLU A 257 -14.22 -4.77 -11.11
N GLU A 258 -13.30 -4.19 -10.32
CA GLU A 258 -12.71 -2.87 -10.60
C GLU A 258 -11.28 -2.92 -11.16
N VAL A 259 -10.56 -4.04 -10.97
CA VAL A 259 -9.17 -4.21 -11.43
C VAL A 259 -8.94 -5.65 -11.93
N ARG A 260 -7.93 -5.83 -12.80
CA ARG A 260 -7.54 -7.16 -13.25
C ARG A 260 -6.72 -7.85 -12.17
N VAL A 261 -7.17 -9.03 -11.69
CA VAL A 261 -6.47 -9.82 -10.68
C VAL A 261 -5.83 -11.04 -11.32
N ILE A 262 -4.52 -11.18 -11.20
CA ILE A 262 -3.75 -12.34 -11.65
C ILE A 262 -3.25 -13.08 -10.42
N THR A 263 -3.56 -14.37 -10.34
CA THR A 263 -3.20 -15.21 -9.19
C THR A 263 -2.28 -16.35 -9.63
N PRO A 264 -0.95 -16.25 -9.38
CA PRO A 264 -0.03 -17.37 -9.53
C PRO A 264 -0.32 -18.46 -8.48
N GLU A 265 -0.47 -19.70 -8.93
CA GLU A 265 -0.67 -20.88 -8.09
C GLU A 265 0.49 -21.85 -8.23
N PHE A 266 0.90 -22.45 -7.11
CA PHE A 266 2.06 -23.36 -7.05
C PHE A 266 1.65 -24.70 -6.51
N GLN A 267 1.71 -25.74 -7.34
CA GLN A 267 1.28 -27.08 -7.01
C GLN A 267 2.34 -28.13 -7.39
N VAL A 268 2.34 -29.22 -6.65
CA VAL A 268 3.23 -30.36 -6.87
C VAL A 268 2.42 -31.53 -7.39
N TRP A 269 2.94 -32.21 -8.38
CA TRP A 269 2.38 -33.45 -8.86
C TRP A 269 2.69 -34.58 -7.88
N LYS A 270 1.68 -35.08 -7.19
CA LYS A 270 1.82 -36.12 -6.18
C LYS A 270 0.64 -37.10 -6.21
N ASP A 271 0.92 -38.41 -6.24
CA ASP A 271 -0.09 -39.45 -6.25
C ASP A 271 -1.12 -39.30 -7.39
N GLY A 272 -0.64 -38.90 -8.60
CA GLY A 272 -1.51 -38.71 -9.77
C GLY A 272 -2.41 -37.47 -9.72
N GLN A 273 -2.17 -36.53 -8.79
CA GLN A 273 -2.93 -35.29 -8.61
C GLN A 273 -2.03 -34.11 -8.33
N LEU A 274 -2.47 -32.91 -8.75
CA LEU A 274 -1.89 -31.67 -8.30
C LEU A 274 -2.33 -31.34 -6.87
N LYS A 275 -1.37 -31.11 -5.99
CA LYS A 275 -1.61 -30.77 -4.59
C LYS A 275 -0.84 -29.52 -4.20
N THR A 276 -1.50 -28.60 -3.50
CA THR A 276 -0.83 -27.46 -2.89
C THR A 276 -0.13 -27.90 -1.62
N ILE A 277 1.21 -27.89 -1.64
CA ILE A 277 2.01 -28.09 -0.44
C ILE A 277 2.33 -26.71 0.13
N VAL A 278 1.74 -26.39 1.28
CA VAL A 278 1.72 -25.03 1.87
C VAL A 278 3.11 -24.42 1.98
N ILE A 279 4.14 -25.20 2.39
CA ILE A 279 5.49 -24.67 2.53
C ILE A 279 6.10 -24.30 1.18
N TYR A 280 5.91 -25.13 0.15
CA TYR A 280 6.40 -24.85 -1.20
C TYR A 280 5.67 -23.66 -1.81
N ALA A 281 4.35 -23.57 -1.69
CA ALA A 281 3.58 -22.44 -2.18
C ALA A 281 4.05 -21.12 -1.51
N LYS A 282 4.36 -21.13 -0.20
CA LYS A 282 4.94 -19.97 0.49
C LYS A 282 6.32 -19.58 -0.04
N MET A 283 7.17 -20.58 -0.28
CA MET A 283 8.51 -20.34 -0.81
C MET A 283 8.45 -19.78 -2.23
N CYS A 284 7.66 -20.39 -3.11
CA CYS A 284 7.47 -19.92 -4.49
C CYS A 284 6.91 -18.49 -4.56
N ARG A 285 5.94 -18.13 -3.70
CA ARG A 285 5.43 -16.76 -3.62
C ARG A 285 6.53 -15.75 -3.26
N GLY A 286 7.41 -16.10 -2.34
CA GLY A 286 8.55 -15.25 -1.97
C GLY A 286 9.57 -15.11 -3.09
N GLU A 287 9.91 -16.22 -3.77
CA GLU A 287 10.83 -16.23 -4.91
C GLU A 287 10.24 -15.50 -6.13
N MET A 288 8.94 -15.67 -6.43
CA MET A 288 8.29 -14.93 -7.49
C MET A 288 8.27 -13.43 -7.22
N LEU A 289 7.98 -13.02 -5.98
CA LEU A 289 8.06 -11.61 -5.61
C LEU A 289 9.50 -11.08 -5.78
N ARG A 290 10.51 -11.84 -5.34
CA ARG A 290 11.90 -11.50 -5.57
C ARG A 290 12.22 -11.39 -7.07
N TYR A 291 11.75 -12.34 -7.87
CA TYR A 291 11.90 -12.32 -9.33
C TYR A 291 11.31 -11.05 -9.95
N ILE A 292 10.11 -10.66 -9.54
CA ILE A 292 9.45 -9.43 -9.97
C ILE A 292 10.32 -8.20 -9.63
N ILE A 293 10.79 -8.09 -8.39
CA ILE A 293 11.55 -6.93 -7.93
C ILE A 293 12.90 -6.84 -8.63
N LYS A 294 13.66 -7.93 -8.66
CA LYS A 294 15.03 -7.95 -9.23
C LYS A 294 15.08 -7.72 -10.73
N ASN A 295 14.04 -8.14 -11.45
CA ASN A 295 13.97 -8.03 -12.91
C ASN A 295 13.05 -6.89 -13.38
N ARG A 296 12.48 -6.09 -12.46
CA ARG A 296 11.55 -5.00 -12.81
C ARG A 296 10.43 -5.47 -13.74
N ILE A 297 9.77 -6.57 -13.34
CA ILE A 297 8.69 -7.16 -14.13
C ILE A 297 7.46 -6.26 -14.06
N GLU A 298 7.10 -5.65 -15.16
CA GLU A 298 5.96 -4.76 -15.32
C GLU A 298 4.82 -5.43 -16.13
N ASN A 299 5.18 -6.36 -17.03
CA ASN A 299 4.21 -7.07 -17.84
C ASN A 299 3.89 -8.44 -17.21
N PRO A 300 2.60 -8.76 -16.93
CA PRO A 300 2.20 -10.05 -16.39
C PRO A 300 2.62 -11.27 -17.23
N GLU A 301 2.77 -11.11 -18.55
CA GLU A 301 3.22 -12.19 -19.42
C GLU A 301 4.64 -12.67 -19.07
N ASP A 302 5.48 -11.76 -18.55
CA ASP A 302 6.86 -12.09 -18.16
C ASP A 302 6.90 -12.95 -16.88
N LEU A 303 5.79 -13.03 -16.12
CA LEU A 303 5.66 -13.95 -14.99
C LEU A 303 5.74 -15.41 -15.43
N LYS A 304 5.33 -15.73 -16.67
CA LYS A 304 5.36 -17.07 -17.24
C LYS A 304 6.77 -17.64 -17.38
N ALA A 305 7.79 -16.76 -17.46
CA ALA A 305 9.20 -17.16 -17.49
C ALA A 305 9.78 -17.53 -16.12
N PHE A 306 9.02 -17.33 -15.04
CA PHE A 306 9.48 -17.69 -13.70
C PHE A 306 9.70 -19.20 -13.55
N THR A 307 10.87 -19.56 -13.03
CA THR A 307 11.21 -20.94 -12.62
C THR A 307 11.93 -20.92 -11.27
N TRP A 308 11.68 -21.92 -10.44
CA TRP A 308 12.38 -22.08 -9.18
C TRP A 308 12.29 -23.54 -8.66
N GLU A 309 13.43 -24.17 -8.37
CA GLU A 309 13.52 -25.55 -7.81
C GLU A 309 12.66 -26.59 -8.57
N GLY A 310 12.59 -26.46 -9.90
CA GLY A 310 11.78 -27.31 -10.76
C GLY A 310 10.33 -26.89 -10.94
N PHE A 311 9.82 -25.88 -10.22
CA PHE A 311 8.55 -25.25 -10.55
C PHE A 311 8.69 -24.46 -11.85
N ALA A 312 7.78 -24.68 -12.77
CA ALA A 312 7.69 -23.98 -14.04
C ALA A 312 6.22 -23.74 -14.44
N TYR A 313 6.02 -22.75 -15.32
CA TYR A 313 4.71 -22.42 -15.84
C TYR A 313 4.11 -23.61 -16.60
N ASP A 314 2.84 -23.87 -16.35
CA ASP A 314 2.05 -24.94 -16.98
C ASP A 314 0.92 -24.29 -17.82
N GLU A 315 1.19 -24.11 -19.11
CA GLU A 315 0.28 -23.46 -20.04
C GLU A 315 -1.07 -24.21 -20.13
N GLY A 316 -1.02 -25.54 -20.14
CA GLY A 316 -2.22 -26.36 -20.30
C GLY A 316 -3.21 -26.29 -19.12
N ARG A 317 -2.77 -25.71 -17.98
CA ARG A 317 -3.57 -25.57 -16.77
C ARG A 317 -3.75 -24.12 -16.33
N SER A 318 -3.25 -23.18 -17.12
CA SER A 318 -3.35 -21.76 -16.82
C SER A 318 -4.50 -21.12 -17.59
N THR A 319 -4.97 -20.00 -17.03
CA THR A 319 -5.83 -19.02 -17.70
C THR A 319 -5.16 -17.65 -17.62
N ASP A 320 -5.75 -16.62 -18.23
CA ASP A 320 -5.21 -15.24 -18.18
C ASP A 320 -5.18 -14.64 -16.76
N GLU A 321 -5.98 -15.19 -15.84
CA GLU A 321 -6.10 -14.71 -14.45
C GLU A 321 -5.48 -15.69 -13.44
N HIS A 322 -5.38 -16.98 -13.78
CA HIS A 322 -4.80 -18.01 -12.93
C HIS A 322 -3.58 -18.63 -13.61
N LEU A 323 -2.39 -18.25 -13.18
CA LEU A 323 -1.13 -18.75 -13.71
C LEU A 323 -0.69 -19.97 -12.88
N GLN A 324 -0.81 -21.17 -13.46
CA GLN A 324 -0.40 -22.39 -12.78
C GLN A 324 1.09 -22.65 -12.96
N PHE A 325 1.79 -22.88 -11.85
CA PHE A 325 3.18 -23.34 -11.81
C PHE A 325 3.23 -24.71 -11.16
N THR A 326 3.80 -25.69 -11.85
CA THR A 326 3.84 -27.07 -11.38
C THR A 326 5.27 -27.55 -11.15
N LEU A 327 5.43 -28.39 -10.11
CA LEU A 327 6.60 -29.21 -9.89
C LEU A 327 6.23 -30.65 -10.23
N VAL A 328 6.91 -31.20 -11.23
CA VAL A 328 6.70 -32.59 -11.71
C VAL A 328 7.68 -33.54 -11.07
#